data_67ef91280c976b0b4cee56682bb7af06
#
_entry.id   67ef91280c976b0b4cee56682bb7af06
#
_cell.length_a   1.000
_cell.length_b   1.000
_cell.length_c   1.000
_cell.angle_alpha   90.00
_cell.angle_beta   90.00
_cell.angle_gamma   90.00
#
_symmetry.space_group_name_H-M   'P 1'
#
loop_
_entity.id
_entity.type
_entity.pdbx_description
1 polymer ?
#
loop_
_entity_poly.entity_id
_entity_poly.type
_entity_poly.pdbx_seq_one_letter_code
_entity_poly.pdbx_strand_id
1 'polypeptide(L)'
;MNKNVLMTLLEEKKFKSVHEVLSAYHPADLAALLSELDSETLVMAFRLIEKEKAAEVFSYMDNDIRQTLLSTFSKQEVQTLLNAMFADDAADFLSDMPANVVTQLLENIDKDSRADINHLLQYSEDSAGSIMTVEFIELNPDLTVSEALTKIRTVGIDSETVYTCYVTQRHKLLGIVTAKDLLISSGDTVIRGLMNESYISVKTSDDREDAANLFRKYGLIAIPVVDSEGCIVGIITFDDAMDVLTEEATEDIHKMAAITASDEAYLKTSVFHHARNRIPWLLILMFSATLTGMIISHYEQAFAVVPMLVSFIPMLMDTG
;
A
#
# COMPACT_ATOMS: atom_id res chain seq x y z
N MET A 1 -13.92 -1.93 -20.50
CA MET A 1 -14.00 -2.93 -21.62
C MET A 1 -14.85 -4.09 -21.20
N ASN A 2 -15.58 -4.74 -22.12
CA ASN A 2 -16.27 -5.98 -21.78
C ASN A 2 -15.26 -7.13 -21.92
N LYS A 3 -15.08 -7.96 -20.89
CA LYS A 3 -14.26 -9.20 -20.86
C LYS A 3 -14.40 -10.01 -22.16
N ASN A 4 -15.64 -10.13 -22.67
CA ASN A 4 -15.93 -10.90 -23.89
C ASN A 4 -15.23 -10.35 -25.14
N VAL A 5 -15.03 -9.02 -25.24
CA VAL A 5 -14.32 -8.43 -26.37
C VAL A 5 -12.83 -8.77 -26.33
N LEU A 6 -12.22 -8.70 -25.15
CA LEU A 6 -10.82 -9.10 -24.96
C LEU A 6 -10.63 -10.58 -25.29
N MET A 7 -11.49 -11.46 -24.76
CA MET A 7 -11.47 -12.89 -25.05
C MET A 7 -11.57 -13.18 -26.56
N THR A 8 -12.52 -12.55 -27.25
CA THR A 8 -12.67 -12.71 -28.71
C THR A 8 -11.43 -12.30 -29.48
N LEU A 9 -10.81 -11.15 -29.12
CA LEU A 9 -9.59 -10.66 -29.77
C LEU A 9 -8.40 -11.60 -29.54
N LEU A 10 -8.28 -12.19 -28.35
CA LEU A 10 -7.24 -13.16 -28.01
C LEU A 10 -7.45 -14.48 -28.77
N GLU A 11 -8.68 -15.01 -28.83
CA GLU A 11 -9.04 -16.22 -29.58
C GLU A 11 -8.77 -16.04 -31.08
N GLU A 12 -9.06 -14.85 -31.63
CA GLU A 12 -8.78 -14.52 -33.02
C GLU A 12 -7.30 -14.20 -33.27
N LYS A 13 -6.45 -14.25 -32.25
CA LYS A 13 -5.00 -13.94 -32.31
C LYS A 13 -4.69 -12.54 -32.86
N LYS A 14 -5.57 -11.57 -32.63
CA LYS A 14 -5.41 -10.17 -33.03
C LYS A 14 -4.57 -9.40 -32.00
N PHE A 15 -3.35 -9.88 -31.72
CA PHE A 15 -2.49 -9.36 -30.66
C PHE A 15 -2.21 -7.86 -30.76
N LYS A 16 -2.11 -7.32 -31.97
CA LYS A 16 -1.91 -5.89 -32.16
C LYS A 16 -3.10 -5.07 -31.69
N SER A 17 -4.32 -5.51 -31.99
CA SER A 17 -5.53 -4.85 -31.51
C SER A 17 -5.71 -5.03 -30.00
N VAL A 18 -5.31 -6.16 -29.44
CA VAL A 18 -5.28 -6.38 -27.99
C VAL A 18 -4.34 -5.38 -27.34
N HIS A 19 -3.10 -5.25 -27.82
CA HIS A 19 -2.13 -4.30 -27.30
C HIS A 19 -2.64 -2.85 -27.36
N GLU A 20 -3.19 -2.40 -28.50
CA GLU A 20 -3.77 -1.06 -28.65
C GLU A 20 -4.90 -0.81 -27.64
N VAL A 21 -5.74 -1.80 -27.42
CA VAL A 21 -6.84 -1.72 -26.46
C VAL A 21 -6.30 -1.67 -25.03
N LEU A 22 -5.40 -2.58 -24.66
CA LEU A 22 -4.83 -2.62 -23.29
C LEU A 22 -4.06 -1.33 -22.96
N SER A 23 -3.38 -0.73 -23.95
CA SER A 23 -2.66 0.55 -23.80
C SER A 23 -3.58 1.74 -23.53
N ALA A 24 -4.86 1.67 -23.91
CA ALA A 24 -5.81 2.77 -23.73
C ALA A 24 -6.51 2.81 -22.37
N TYR A 25 -6.44 1.74 -21.58
CA TYR A 25 -7.11 1.65 -20.26
C TYR A 25 -6.22 2.14 -19.14
N HIS A 26 -6.85 2.65 -18.07
CA HIS A 26 -6.15 2.96 -16.83
C HIS A 26 -5.62 1.66 -16.17
N PRO A 27 -4.42 1.66 -15.57
CA PRO A 27 -3.83 0.47 -14.96
C PRO A 27 -4.74 -0.24 -13.95
N ALA A 28 -5.40 0.50 -13.06
CA ALA A 28 -6.32 -0.06 -12.06
C ALA A 28 -7.54 -0.77 -12.70
N ASP A 29 -8.15 -0.17 -13.75
CA ASP A 29 -9.26 -0.80 -14.47
C ASP A 29 -8.80 -2.05 -15.24
N LEU A 30 -7.54 -2.03 -15.69
CA LEU A 30 -6.95 -3.15 -16.40
C LEU A 30 -6.64 -4.29 -15.45
N ALA A 31 -6.11 -4.02 -14.25
CA ALA A 31 -5.91 -5.00 -13.20
C ALA A 31 -7.22 -5.71 -12.83
N ALA A 32 -8.29 -4.94 -12.57
CA ALA A 32 -9.61 -5.48 -12.27
C ALA A 32 -10.16 -6.37 -13.40
N LEU A 33 -9.99 -5.94 -14.66
CA LEU A 33 -10.44 -6.72 -15.81
C LEU A 33 -9.65 -8.04 -15.96
N LEU A 34 -8.34 -7.98 -15.79
CA LEU A 34 -7.45 -9.14 -15.93
C LEU A 34 -7.68 -10.15 -14.81
N SER A 35 -8.00 -9.70 -13.61
CA SER A 35 -8.32 -10.55 -12.45
C SER A 35 -9.58 -11.42 -12.67
N GLU A 36 -10.43 -11.07 -13.62
CA GLU A 36 -11.58 -11.89 -13.99
C GLU A 36 -11.27 -13.02 -14.98
N LEU A 37 -10.06 -13.04 -15.55
CA LEU A 37 -9.67 -14.01 -16.56
C LEU A 37 -9.19 -15.32 -15.92
N ASP A 38 -9.25 -16.42 -16.68
CA ASP A 38 -8.56 -17.65 -16.32
C ASP A 38 -7.03 -17.47 -16.41
N SER A 39 -6.28 -18.27 -15.67
CA SER A 39 -4.82 -18.14 -15.53
C SER A 39 -4.07 -18.12 -16.87
N GLU A 40 -4.51 -18.91 -17.85
CA GLU A 40 -3.84 -19.02 -19.15
C GLU A 40 -4.04 -17.73 -19.98
N THR A 41 -5.27 -17.25 -20.02
CA THR A 41 -5.65 -16.02 -20.72
C THR A 41 -5.07 -14.78 -20.02
N LEU A 42 -5.04 -14.76 -18.69
CA LEU A 42 -4.41 -13.71 -17.87
C LEU A 42 -2.94 -13.53 -18.26
N VAL A 43 -2.14 -14.61 -18.23
CA VAL A 43 -0.70 -14.57 -18.56
C VAL A 43 -0.48 -14.10 -20.00
N MET A 44 -1.33 -14.59 -20.94
CA MET A 44 -1.23 -14.18 -22.35
C MET A 44 -1.53 -12.69 -22.52
N ALA A 45 -2.59 -12.20 -21.89
CA ALA A 45 -2.97 -10.78 -21.97
C ALA A 45 -1.93 -9.88 -21.31
N PHE A 46 -1.43 -10.27 -20.13
CA PHE A 46 -0.42 -9.50 -19.39
C PHE A 46 0.87 -9.31 -20.19
N ARG A 47 1.34 -10.34 -20.89
CA ARG A 47 2.53 -10.28 -21.77
C ARG A 47 2.38 -9.31 -22.97
N LEU A 48 1.17 -8.87 -23.27
CA LEU A 48 0.90 -7.91 -24.34
C LEU A 48 0.86 -6.46 -23.86
N ILE A 49 1.03 -6.20 -22.57
CA ILE A 49 1.10 -4.86 -21.98
C ILE A 49 2.55 -4.34 -22.10
N GLU A 50 2.72 -3.03 -22.27
CA GLU A 50 4.02 -2.36 -22.20
C GLU A 50 4.62 -2.48 -20.79
N LYS A 51 5.95 -2.52 -20.68
CA LYS A 51 6.65 -2.85 -19.43
C LYS A 51 6.29 -1.94 -18.27
N GLU A 52 6.36 -0.64 -18.50
CA GLU A 52 6.08 0.37 -17.47
C GLU A 52 4.62 0.26 -17.02
N LYS A 53 3.71 0.15 -17.95
CA LYS A 53 2.30 -0.06 -17.66
C LYS A 53 2.01 -1.43 -17.04
N ALA A 54 2.76 -2.46 -17.39
CA ALA A 54 2.62 -3.79 -16.77
C ALA A 54 3.03 -3.76 -15.30
N ALA A 55 4.04 -2.98 -14.93
CA ALA A 55 4.44 -2.76 -13.54
C ALA A 55 3.30 -2.09 -12.75
N GLU A 56 2.76 -0.98 -13.25
CA GLU A 56 1.61 -0.31 -12.64
C GLU A 56 0.37 -1.22 -12.54
N VAL A 57 0.06 -2.01 -13.57
CA VAL A 57 -1.07 -2.97 -13.53
C VAL A 57 -0.82 -4.05 -12.47
N PHE A 58 0.41 -4.49 -12.31
CA PHE A 58 0.77 -5.53 -11.35
C PHE A 58 0.65 -5.02 -9.91
N SER A 59 1.00 -3.77 -9.61
CA SER A 59 0.83 -3.20 -8.26
C SER A 59 -0.64 -3.08 -7.85
N TYR A 60 -1.56 -2.88 -8.81
CA TYR A 60 -3.01 -2.89 -8.55
C TYR A 60 -3.65 -4.29 -8.45
N MET A 61 -2.92 -5.39 -8.63
CA MET A 61 -3.50 -6.73 -8.59
C MET A 61 -3.52 -7.32 -7.18
N ASP A 62 -4.58 -8.08 -6.87
CA ASP A 62 -4.66 -8.88 -5.63
C ASP A 62 -3.50 -9.90 -5.56
N ASN A 63 -3.04 -10.26 -4.37
CA ASN A 63 -1.91 -11.17 -4.15
C ASN A 63 -2.07 -12.55 -4.80
N ASP A 64 -3.27 -13.11 -4.83
CA ASP A 64 -3.55 -14.40 -5.48
C ASP A 64 -3.31 -14.35 -7.01
N ILE A 65 -3.61 -13.22 -7.63
CA ILE A 65 -3.38 -12.97 -9.06
C ILE A 65 -1.89 -12.74 -9.33
N ARG A 66 -1.22 -11.93 -8.49
CA ARG A 66 0.24 -11.73 -8.54
C ARG A 66 0.97 -13.07 -8.46
N GLN A 67 0.63 -13.94 -7.52
CA GLN A 67 1.23 -15.27 -7.37
C GLN A 67 0.98 -16.17 -8.60
N THR A 68 -0.21 -16.10 -9.21
CA THR A 68 -0.53 -16.84 -10.43
C THR A 68 0.38 -16.44 -11.59
N LEU A 69 0.58 -15.13 -11.80
CA LEU A 69 1.48 -14.60 -12.82
C LEU A 69 2.93 -15.06 -12.59
N LEU A 70 3.42 -14.91 -11.36
CA LEU A 70 4.80 -15.25 -10.99
C LEU A 70 5.11 -16.74 -11.14
N SER A 71 4.14 -17.61 -10.81
CA SER A 71 4.32 -19.05 -10.96
C SER A 71 4.55 -19.47 -12.42
N THR A 72 4.12 -18.62 -13.36
CA THR A 72 4.17 -18.87 -14.81
C THR A 72 5.30 -18.09 -15.49
N PHE A 73 5.78 -17.00 -14.88
CA PHE A 73 6.81 -16.15 -15.44
C PHE A 73 8.20 -16.79 -15.32
N SER A 74 9.02 -16.56 -16.34
CA SER A 74 10.45 -16.80 -16.27
C SER A 74 11.14 -15.82 -15.32
N LYS A 75 12.29 -16.19 -14.79
CA LYS A 75 13.11 -15.28 -13.96
C LYS A 75 13.38 -13.93 -14.64
N GLN A 76 13.54 -13.93 -15.95
CA GLN A 76 13.83 -12.72 -16.73
C GLN A 76 12.58 -11.82 -16.85
N GLU A 77 11.38 -12.39 -16.95
CA GLU A 77 10.12 -11.63 -16.96
C GLU A 77 9.89 -10.96 -15.61
N VAL A 78 10.08 -11.70 -14.51
CA VAL A 78 9.97 -11.15 -13.14
C VAL A 78 10.99 -10.03 -12.91
N GLN A 79 12.24 -10.24 -13.31
CA GLN A 79 13.28 -9.22 -13.22
C GLN A 79 12.92 -7.95 -14.01
N THR A 80 12.38 -8.11 -15.21
CA THR A 80 11.97 -6.97 -16.06
C THR A 80 10.83 -6.21 -15.41
N LEU A 81 9.90 -6.92 -14.77
CA LEU A 81 8.77 -6.34 -14.05
C LEU A 81 9.25 -5.53 -12.83
N LEU A 82 10.06 -6.14 -11.97
CA LEU A 82 10.59 -5.49 -10.76
C LEU A 82 11.47 -4.26 -11.06
N ASN A 83 12.24 -4.28 -12.14
CA ASN A 83 13.02 -3.10 -12.57
C ASN A 83 12.16 -1.96 -13.16
N ALA A 84 10.90 -2.21 -13.44
CA ALA A 84 9.95 -1.21 -13.94
C ALA A 84 8.97 -0.72 -12.88
N MET A 85 8.97 -1.32 -11.70
CA MET A 85 8.16 -0.91 -10.54
C MET A 85 8.89 0.18 -9.75
N PHE A 86 8.14 1.02 -9.03
CA PHE A 86 8.70 1.85 -7.98
C PHE A 86 9.21 0.98 -6.82
N ALA A 87 10.15 1.52 -6.05
CA ALA A 87 10.85 0.73 -5.04
C ALA A 87 9.94 0.27 -3.89
N ASP A 88 8.96 1.07 -3.51
CA ASP A 88 7.92 0.77 -2.52
C ASP A 88 7.00 -0.35 -2.97
N ASP A 89 6.42 -0.25 -4.18
CA ASP A 89 5.61 -1.30 -4.80
C ASP A 89 6.36 -2.64 -4.86
N ALA A 90 7.64 -2.58 -5.26
CA ALA A 90 8.49 -3.76 -5.31
C ALA A 90 8.81 -4.30 -3.91
N ALA A 91 9.00 -3.44 -2.90
CA ALA A 91 9.24 -3.82 -1.52
C ALA A 91 7.98 -4.43 -0.88
N ASP A 92 6.81 -3.83 -1.08
CA ASP A 92 5.52 -4.36 -0.63
C ASP A 92 5.30 -5.77 -1.17
N PHE A 93 5.43 -5.92 -2.47
CA PHE A 93 5.30 -7.21 -3.13
C PHE A 93 6.29 -8.28 -2.61
N LEU A 94 7.54 -7.90 -2.32
CA LEU A 94 8.57 -8.81 -1.84
C LEU A 94 8.43 -9.13 -0.35
N SER A 95 7.78 -8.27 0.45
CA SER A 95 7.56 -8.48 1.89
C SER A 95 6.75 -9.74 2.16
N ASP A 96 5.80 -10.06 1.29
CA ASP A 96 4.93 -11.24 1.36
C ASP A 96 5.63 -12.54 0.97
N MET A 97 6.91 -12.48 0.54
CA MET A 97 7.62 -13.64 0.02
C MET A 97 8.60 -14.27 1.00
N PRO A 98 8.83 -15.59 0.90
CA PRO A 98 9.90 -16.23 1.66
C PRO A 98 11.27 -15.63 1.34
N ALA A 99 12.10 -15.36 2.37
CA ALA A 99 13.39 -14.69 2.25
C ALA A 99 14.36 -15.29 1.20
N ASN A 100 14.30 -16.62 0.98
CA ASN A 100 15.11 -17.27 -0.05
C ASN A 100 14.65 -16.93 -1.47
N VAL A 101 13.35 -16.65 -1.67
CA VAL A 101 12.81 -16.20 -2.97
C VAL A 101 13.19 -14.75 -3.21
N VAL A 102 13.00 -13.89 -2.20
CA VAL A 102 13.41 -12.47 -2.23
C VAL A 102 14.89 -12.35 -2.63
N THR A 103 15.79 -13.09 -1.96
CA THR A 103 17.21 -13.07 -2.28
C THR A 103 17.48 -13.41 -3.75
N GLN A 104 16.82 -14.47 -4.28
CA GLN A 104 17.02 -14.87 -5.68
C GLN A 104 16.50 -13.85 -6.69
N LEU A 105 15.38 -13.18 -6.38
CA LEU A 105 14.80 -12.16 -7.24
C LEU A 105 15.70 -10.90 -7.26
N LEU A 106 16.14 -10.45 -6.09
CA LEU A 106 17.00 -9.28 -5.94
C LEU A 106 18.41 -9.45 -6.53
N GLU A 107 18.94 -10.68 -6.64
CA GLU A 107 20.26 -10.92 -7.24
C GLU A 107 20.41 -10.37 -8.67
N ASN A 108 19.32 -10.31 -9.40
CA ASN A 108 19.32 -9.98 -10.83
C ASN A 108 18.76 -8.59 -11.14
N ILE A 109 18.28 -7.85 -10.13
CA ILE A 109 17.85 -6.45 -10.25
C ILE A 109 19.09 -5.54 -10.32
N ASP A 110 18.95 -4.38 -10.95
CA ASP A 110 20.01 -3.38 -10.99
C ASP A 110 20.43 -2.96 -9.56
N LYS A 111 21.62 -2.36 -9.44
CA LYS A 111 22.20 -2.13 -8.11
C LYS A 111 21.50 -1.05 -7.31
N ASP A 112 20.97 -0.03 -8.00
CA ASP A 112 20.37 1.13 -7.37
C ASP A 112 18.98 0.75 -6.87
N SER A 113 18.11 0.21 -7.73
CA SER A 113 16.77 -0.31 -7.35
C SER A 113 16.87 -1.39 -6.23
N ARG A 114 17.90 -2.27 -6.30
CA ARG A 114 18.10 -3.26 -5.24
C ARG A 114 18.51 -2.63 -3.90
N ALA A 115 19.27 -1.55 -3.92
CA ALA A 115 19.65 -0.85 -2.69
C ALA A 115 18.43 -0.19 -2.06
N ASP A 116 17.59 0.44 -2.87
CA ASP A 116 16.36 1.13 -2.45
C ASP A 116 15.34 0.13 -1.89
N ILE A 117 15.05 -0.96 -2.60
CA ILE A 117 14.17 -2.03 -2.14
C ILE A 117 14.67 -2.65 -0.82
N ASN A 118 15.98 -2.99 -0.73
CA ASN A 118 16.54 -3.53 0.52
C ASN A 118 16.48 -2.53 1.66
N HIS A 119 16.54 -1.23 1.38
CA HIS A 119 16.39 -0.20 2.39
C HIS A 119 14.96 -0.17 2.92
N LEU A 120 13.97 -0.21 2.05
CA LEU A 120 12.55 -0.22 2.41
C LEU A 120 12.17 -1.48 3.19
N LEU A 121 12.64 -2.66 2.79
CA LEU A 121 12.39 -3.93 3.50
C LEU A 121 12.96 -4.00 4.94
N GLN A 122 13.76 -3.02 5.38
CA GLN A 122 14.28 -2.97 6.75
C GLN A 122 13.33 -2.29 7.74
N TYR A 123 12.34 -1.55 7.26
CA TYR A 123 11.38 -0.88 8.12
C TYR A 123 10.33 -1.87 8.65
N SER A 124 9.75 -1.55 9.82
CA SER A 124 8.64 -2.31 10.38
C SER A 124 7.40 -2.11 9.54
N GLU A 125 6.61 -3.14 9.30
CA GLU A 125 5.37 -3.12 8.51
C GLU A 125 4.38 -2.02 8.97
N ASP A 126 4.30 -1.75 10.28
CA ASP A 126 3.40 -0.74 10.85
C ASP A 126 4.02 0.66 10.90
N SER A 127 5.16 0.90 10.24
CA SER A 127 5.84 2.20 10.29
C SER A 127 5.63 3.04 9.04
N ALA A 128 5.72 4.37 9.17
CA ALA A 128 5.71 5.29 8.02
C ALA A 128 6.85 5.00 7.02
N GLY A 129 7.93 4.38 7.47
CA GLY A 129 9.04 3.96 6.61
C GLY A 129 8.70 2.80 5.69
N SER A 130 7.71 1.94 6.04
CA SER A 130 7.33 0.80 5.19
C SER A 130 6.44 1.18 4.01
N ILE A 131 5.76 2.31 4.09
CA ILE A 131 4.81 2.80 3.07
C ILE A 131 5.35 4.02 2.32
N MET A 132 6.63 4.34 2.45
CA MET A 132 7.24 5.47 1.75
C MET A 132 7.88 5.02 0.45
N THR A 133 7.84 5.90 -0.55
CA THR A 133 8.66 5.79 -1.75
C THR A 133 9.92 6.62 -1.63
N VAL A 134 10.97 6.22 -2.33
CA VAL A 134 12.27 6.94 -2.39
C VAL A 134 12.42 7.76 -3.67
N GLU A 135 11.50 7.63 -4.60
CA GLU A 135 11.48 8.32 -5.89
C GLU A 135 10.83 9.70 -5.81
N PHE A 136 11.50 10.64 -5.18
CA PHE A 136 11.03 12.03 -5.00
C PHE A 136 12.02 13.07 -5.54
N ILE A 137 11.57 14.32 -5.69
CA ILE A 137 12.37 15.40 -6.26
C ILE A 137 12.98 16.27 -5.16
N GLU A 138 14.30 16.22 -5.04
CA GLU A 138 15.06 17.15 -4.20
C GLU A 138 15.49 18.40 -5.01
N LEU A 139 15.35 19.59 -4.42
CA LEU A 139 15.82 20.85 -4.95
C LEU A 139 16.85 21.49 -4.01
N ASN A 140 17.91 22.06 -4.57
CA ASN A 140 18.83 22.87 -3.80
C ASN A 140 18.19 24.26 -3.56
N PRO A 141 18.26 24.82 -2.34
CA PRO A 141 17.66 26.12 -2.03
C PRO A 141 18.25 27.30 -2.82
N ASP A 142 19.45 27.16 -3.35
CA ASP A 142 20.15 28.23 -4.08
C ASP A 142 19.86 28.21 -5.60
N LEU A 143 19.07 27.23 -6.10
CA LEU A 143 18.59 27.21 -7.48
C LEU A 143 17.59 28.32 -7.76
N THR A 144 17.55 28.80 -9.00
CA THR A 144 16.46 29.59 -9.54
C THR A 144 15.29 28.71 -9.94
N VAL A 145 14.09 29.28 -10.07
CA VAL A 145 12.88 28.58 -10.56
C VAL A 145 13.14 27.97 -11.95
N SER A 146 13.82 28.68 -12.85
CA SER A 146 14.16 28.15 -14.18
C SER A 146 15.05 26.92 -14.12
N GLU A 147 16.04 26.92 -13.26
CA GLU A 147 16.93 25.76 -13.04
C GLU A 147 16.17 24.58 -12.36
N ALA A 148 15.33 24.89 -11.37
CA ALA A 148 14.48 23.89 -10.72
C ALA A 148 13.52 23.20 -11.71
N LEU A 149 12.83 23.97 -12.56
CA LEU A 149 11.96 23.41 -13.61
C LEU A 149 12.74 22.58 -14.63
N THR A 150 13.98 22.94 -14.93
CA THR A 150 14.86 22.15 -15.80
C THR A 150 15.22 20.82 -15.13
N LYS A 151 15.56 20.83 -13.85
CA LYS A 151 15.82 19.62 -13.07
C LYS A 151 14.57 18.72 -13.04
N ILE A 152 13.40 19.27 -12.72
CA ILE A 152 12.13 18.54 -12.67
C ILE A 152 11.83 17.85 -14.02
N ARG A 153 12.06 18.52 -15.15
CA ARG A 153 11.87 17.91 -16.48
C ARG A 153 12.81 16.74 -16.76
N THR A 154 13.97 16.71 -16.10
CA THR A 154 14.96 15.66 -16.31
C THR A 154 14.72 14.45 -15.42
N VAL A 155 14.42 14.68 -14.13
CA VAL A 155 14.28 13.59 -13.14
C VAL A 155 12.84 13.23 -12.81
N GLY A 156 11.88 14.06 -13.18
CA GLY A 156 10.46 13.86 -12.83
C GLY A 156 9.78 12.72 -13.57
N ILE A 157 10.43 12.13 -14.58
CA ILE A 157 9.93 10.92 -15.26
C ILE A 157 10.06 9.71 -14.34
N ASP A 158 11.15 9.68 -13.55
CA ASP A 158 11.48 8.58 -12.63
C ASP A 158 11.04 8.89 -11.19
N SER A 159 10.21 9.92 -10.98
CA SER A 159 9.74 10.34 -9.67
C SER A 159 8.26 10.05 -9.52
N GLU A 160 7.85 9.57 -8.36
CA GLU A 160 6.47 9.23 -8.02
C GLU A 160 5.51 10.42 -8.24
N THR A 161 5.93 11.59 -7.81
CA THR A 161 5.16 12.81 -8.02
C THR A 161 6.04 14.03 -8.27
N VAL A 162 5.55 14.96 -9.12
CA VAL A 162 6.16 16.27 -9.38
C VAL A 162 5.40 17.42 -8.71
N TYR A 163 4.27 17.13 -8.04
CA TYR A 163 3.42 18.16 -7.45
C TYR A 163 4.06 18.87 -6.25
N THR A 164 4.87 18.13 -5.49
CA THR A 164 5.62 18.65 -4.34
C THR A 164 7.08 18.30 -4.51
N CYS A 165 7.94 19.31 -4.45
CA CYS A 165 9.40 19.16 -4.46
C CYS A 165 9.97 19.53 -3.10
N TYR A 166 11.01 18.82 -2.66
CA TYR A 166 11.59 18.94 -1.34
C TYR A 166 12.90 19.73 -1.39
N VAL A 167 12.95 20.81 -0.65
CA VAL A 167 14.13 21.68 -0.64
C VAL A 167 15.09 21.18 0.44
N THR A 168 16.25 20.72 0.03
CA THR A 168 17.23 20.09 0.92
C THR A 168 18.60 20.76 0.84
N GLN A 169 19.31 20.69 1.94
CA GLN A 169 20.73 21.04 1.99
C GLN A 169 21.49 19.96 2.75
N ARG A 170 22.38 19.24 2.05
CA ARG A 170 23.06 18.02 2.55
C ARG A 170 22.06 16.98 3.08
N HIS A 171 21.03 16.72 2.28
CA HIS A 171 19.90 15.81 2.56
C HIS A 171 18.97 16.26 3.71
N LYS A 172 19.34 17.30 4.47
CA LYS A 172 18.47 17.84 5.51
C LYS A 172 17.32 18.64 4.87
N LEU A 173 16.09 18.29 5.24
CA LEU A 173 14.90 18.95 4.73
C LEU A 173 14.78 20.37 5.32
N LEU A 174 14.73 21.38 4.45
CA LEU A 174 14.58 22.80 4.82
C LEU A 174 13.16 23.31 4.60
N GLY A 175 12.47 22.78 3.59
CA GLY A 175 11.16 23.23 3.21
C GLY A 175 10.63 22.45 2.00
N ILE A 176 9.42 22.82 1.58
CA ILE A 176 8.78 22.27 0.38
C ILE A 176 8.43 23.38 -0.59
N VAL A 177 8.38 23.06 -1.88
CA VAL A 177 7.90 23.94 -2.95
C VAL A 177 6.93 23.14 -3.81
N THR A 178 5.75 23.71 -4.07
CA THR A 178 4.77 23.04 -4.95
C THR A 178 5.03 23.37 -6.42
N ALA A 179 4.61 22.47 -7.32
CA ALA A 179 4.63 22.75 -8.76
C ALA A 179 3.87 24.06 -9.09
N LYS A 180 2.78 24.35 -8.38
CA LYS A 180 2.04 25.61 -8.51
C LYS A 180 2.93 26.82 -8.24
N ASP A 181 3.68 26.79 -7.14
CA ASP A 181 4.55 27.92 -6.76
C ASP A 181 5.64 28.16 -7.81
N LEU A 182 6.21 27.08 -8.35
CA LEU A 182 7.20 27.16 -9.44
C LEU A 182 6.61 27.74 -10.72
N LEU A 183 5.38 27.33 -11.08
CA LEU A 183 4.73 27.74 -12.34
C LEU A 183 4.30 29.23 -12.34
N ILE A 184 3.90 29.76 -11.18
CA ILE A 184 3.42 31.14 -11.06
C ILE A 184 4.54 32.15 -10.74
N SER A 185 5.72 31.68 -10.34
CA SER A 185 6.85 32.54 -9.96
C SER A 185 7.71 32.93 -11.16
N SER A 186 8.43 34.07 -11.05
CA SER A 186 9.40 34.44 -12.06
C SER A 186 10.57 33.47 -12.11
N GLY A 187 11.06 33.17 -13.34
CA GLY A 187 12.17 32.25 -13.56
C GLY A 187 13.46 32.58 -12.79
N ASP A 188 13.70 33.85 -12.47
CA ASP A 188 14.88 34.31 -11.74
C ASP A 188 14.72 34.26 -10.21
N THR A 189 13.53 33.91 -9.71
CA THR A 189 13.27 33.79 -8.26
C THR A 189 14.08 32.60 -7.71
N VAL A 190 14.75 32.80 -6.57
CA VAL A 190 15.53 31.77 -5.90
C VAL A 190 14.61 30.90 -5.02
N ILE A 191 14.76 29.60 -5.06
CA ILE A 191 13.95 28.61 -4.36
C ILE A 191 13.88 28.86 -2.86
N ARG A 192 14.99 29.30 -2.22
CA ARG A 192 15.05 29.66 -0.80
C ARG A 192 14.01 30.74 -0.40
N GLY A 193 13.70 31.67 -1.29
CA GLY A 193 12.70 32.69 -1.05
C GLY A 193 11.27 32.28 -1.34
N LEU A 194 11.09 31.11 -1.99
CA LEU A 194 9.80 30.57 -2.41
C LEU A 194 9.34 29.41 -1.53
N MET A 195 10.28 28.66 -0.94
CA MET A 195 9.98 27.46 -0.17
C MET A 195 9.14 27.79 1.08
N ASN A 196 8.25 26.86 1.40
CA ASN A 196 7.49 26.88 2.63
C ASN A 196 8.25 26.09 3.70
N GLU A 197 8.68 26.77 4.76
CA GLU A 197 9.39 26.18 5.90
C GLU A 197 8.43 25.57 6.93
N SER A 198 7.12 25.90 6.85
CA SER A 198 6.09 25.36 7.73
C SER A 198 5.42 24.14 7.08
N TYR A 199 6.19 23.09 6.87
CA TYR A 199 5.72 21.83 6.29
C TYR A 199 5.41 20.79 7.38
N ILE A 200 4.61 19.79 7.02
CA ILE A 200 4.33 18.61 7.84
C ILE A 200 5.25 17.49 7.35
N SER A 201 5.89 16.81 8.28
CA SER A 201 6.71 15.64 8.01
C SER A 201 6.44 14.56 9.05
N VAL A 202 6.71 13.31 8.72
CA VAL A 202 6.68 12.17 9.62
C VAL A 202 8.07 11.55 9.71
N LYS A 203 8.34 10.81 10.78
CA LYS A 203 9.58 10.05 10.92
C LYS A 203 9.37 8.63 10.38
N THR A 204 10.46 8.02 9.94
CA THR A 204 10.43 6.61 9.50
C THR A 204 9.86 5.65 10.53
N SER A 205 9.96 5.99 11.82
CA SER A 205 9.48 5.17 12.94
C SER A 205 8.07 5.52 13.42
N ASP A 206 7.43 6.54 12.85
CA ASP A 206 6.07 6.91 13.22
C ASP A 206 5.10 5.83 12.68
N ASP A 207 3.97 5.70 13.34
CA ASP A 207 2.93 4.74 12.96
C ASP A 207 2.34 5.09 11.59
N ARG A 208 2.13 4.07 10.72
CA ARG A 208 1.61 4.27 9.36
C ARG A 208 0.18 4.81 9.35
N GLU A 209 -0.67 4.39 10.31
CA GLU A 209 -2.04 4.89 10.43
C GLU A 209 -2.05 6.36 10.85
N ASP A 210 -1.21 6.74 11.82
CA ASP A 210 -1.06 8.13 12.25
C ASP A 210 -0.58 9.00 11.09
N ALA A 211 0.40 8.53 10.29
CA ALA A 211 0.88 9.21 9.09
C ALA A 211 -0.24 9.39 8.05
N ALA A 212 -1.00 8.33 7.75
CA ALA A 212 -2.12 8.37 6.81
C ALA A 212 -3.24 9.32 7.28
N ASN A 213 -3.52 9.39 8.57
CA ASN A 213 -4.48 10.32 9.15
C ASN A 213 -4.11 11.79 8.95
N LEU A 214 -2.82 12.13 8.77
CA LEU A 214 -2.39 13.51 8.44
C LEU A 214 -2.87 13.94 7.06
N PHE A 215 -2.91 13.04 6.08
CA PHE A 215 -3.44 13.35 4.75
C PHE A 215 -4.88 13.83 4.82
N ARG A 216 -5.74 13.08 5.53
CA ARG A 216 -7.15 13.45 5.74
C ARG A 216 -7.29 14.76 6.49
N LYS A 217 -6.45 15.00 7.50
CA LYS A 217 -6.53 16.20 8.36
C LYS A 217 -6.12 17.47 7.64
N TYR A 218 -5.10 17.40 6.80
CA TYR A 218 -4.47 18.56 6.18
C TYR A 218 -4.70 18.68 4.67
N GLY A 219 -5.32 17.66 4.05
CA GLY A 219 -5.59 17.64 2.60
C GLY A 219 -4.31 17.61 1.77
N LEU A 220 -3.33 16.82 2.18
CA LEU A 220 -2.01 16.75 1.54
C LEU A 220 -2.03 15.76 0.37
N ILE A 221 -1.14 15.96 -0.59
CA ILE A 221 -0.92 15.06 -1.74
C ILE A 221 0.26 14.14 -1.46
N ALA A 222 1.28 14.64 -0.78
CA ALA A 222 2.45 13.89 -0.33
C ALA A 222 3.00 14.46 0.96
N ILE A 223 3.59 13.61 1.81
CA ILE A 223 4.23 13.98 3.08
C ILE A 223 5.68 13.50 3.06
N PRO A 224 6.68 14.35 3.35
CA PRO A 224 8.06 13.92 3.47
C PRO A 224 8.27 13.06 4.73
N VAL A 225 9.01 11.99 4.56
CA VAL A 225 9.49 11.10 5.62
C VAL A 225 10.94 11.45 5.93
N VAL A 226 11.22 11.66 7.21
CA VAL A 226 12.56 12.03 7.66
C VAL A 226 13.13 11.02 8.64
N ASP A 227 14.43 10.91 8.67
CA ASP A 227 15.16 10.13 9.68
C ASP A 227 15.22 10.88 11.04
N SER A 228 15.93 10.28 12.01
CA SER A 228 16.13 10.87 13.34
C SER A 228 16.96 12.14 13.33
N GLU A 229 17.72 12.42 12.26
CA GLU A 229 18.58 13.61 12.09
C GLU A 229 17.84 14.74 11.33
N GLY A 230 16.65 14.45 10.78
CA GLY A 230 15.84 15.36 9.98
C GLY A 230 16.26 15.42 8.51
N CYS A 231 16.96 14.38 8.04
CA CYS A 231 17.23 14.18 6.63
C CYS A 231 16.02 13.49 5.97
N ILE A 232 15.64 13.98 4.79
CA ILE A 232 14.58 13.32 4.04
C ILE A 232 15.10 12.00 3.48
N VAL A 233 14.33 10.93 3.68
CA VAL A 233 14.65 9.57 3.22
C VAL A 233 13.61 9.01 2.27
N GLY A 234 12.42 9.62 2.20
CA GLY A 234 11.34 9.21 1.32
C GLY A 234 10.15 10.17 1.41
N ILE A 235 9.10 9.81 0.73
CA ILE A 235 7.80 10.48 0.80
C ILE A 235 6.69 9.42 0.91
N ILE A 236 5.58 9.75 1.53
CA ILE A 236 4.36 8.97 1.43
C ILE A 236 3.43 9.72 0.49
N THR A 237 2.74 9.03 -0.40
CA THR A 237 1.77 9.61 -1.32
C THR A 237 0.35 9.49 -0.80
N PHE A 238 -0.60 10.16 -1.46
CA PHE A 238 -2.00 10.15 -1.03
C PHE A 238 -2.66 8.79 -1.24
N ASP A 239 -2.36 8.10 -2.32
CA ASP A 239 -2.88 6.78 -2.67
C ASP A 239 -2.44 5.72 -1.65
N ASP A 240 -1.15 5.62 -1.33
CA ASP A 240 -0.64 4.73 -0.28
C ASP A 240 -1.30 4.99 1.08
N ALA A 241 -1.44 6.29 1.43
CA ALA A 241 -2.13 6.67 2.66
C ALA A 241 -3.61 6.24 2.66
N MET A 242 -4.29 6.26 1.51
CA MET A 242 -5.67 5.79 1.40
C MET A 242 -5.77 4.27 1.51
N ASP A 243 -4.80 3.55 0.99
CA ASP A 243 -4.74 2.09 1.11
C ASP A 243 -4.53 1.68 2.57
N VAL A 244 -3.59 2.31 3.29
CA VAL A 244 -3.42 2.11 4.74
C VAL A 244 -4.71 2.38 5.50
N LEU A 245 -5.40 3.51 5.26
CA LEU A 245 -6.65 3.82 5.96
C LEU A 245 -7.76 2.80 5.67
N THR A 246 -7.76 2.19 4.50
CA THR A 246 -8.72 1.15 4.11
C THR A 246 -8.39 -0.18 4.79
N GLU A 247 -7.12 -0.54 4.85
CA GLU A 247 -6.62 -1.73 5.54
C GLU A 247 -6.93 -1.65 7.04
N GLU A 248 -6.56 -0.55 7.71
CA GLU A 248 -6.81 -0.33 9.13
C GLU A 248 -8.31 -0.35 9.46
N ALA A 249 -9.15 0.31 8.64
CA ALA A 249 -10.60 0.26 8.83
C ALA A 249 -11.15 -1.17 8.68
N THR A 250 -10.59 -1.97 7.78
CA THR A 250 -10.97 -3.37 7.58
C THR A 250 -10.51 -4.23 8.75
N GLU A 251 -9.28 -4.01 9.24
CA GLU A 251 -8.75 -4.69 10.41
C GLU A 251 -9.59 -4.39 11.66
N ASP A 252 -9.97 -3.14 11.86
CA ASP A 252 -10.84 -2.71 12.96
C ASP A 252 -12.20 -3.40 12.93
N ILE A 253 -12.82 -3.50 11.75
CA ILE A 253 -14.07 -4.24 11.56
C ILE A 253 -13.88 -5.72 11.91
N HIS A 254 -12.78 -6.33 11.51
CA HIS A 254 -12.46 -7.72 11.85
C HIS A 254 -12.27 -7.90 13.37
N LYS A 255 -11.52 -7.00 14.01
CA LYS A 255 -11.34 -6.99 15.47
C LYS A 255 -12.66 -6.86 16.21
N MET A 256 -13.55 -5.95 15.78
CA MET A 256 -14.90 -5.77 16.36
C MET A 256 -15.77 -7.00 16.17
N ALA A 257 -15.63 -7.70 15.05
CA ALA A 257 -16.36 -8.95 14.77
C ALA A 257 -15.75 -10.18 15.44
N ALA A 258 -14.68 -10.02 16.25
CA ALA A 258 -13.90 -11.10 16.84
C ALA A 258 -13.43 -12.14 15.78
N ILE A 259 -12.92 -11.65 14.66
CA ILE A 259 -12.34 -12.42 13.57
C ILE A 259 -10.85 -12.03 13.49
N THR A 260 -9.96 -13.01 13.35
CA THR A 260 -8.56 -12.72 13.03
C THR A 260 -8.52 -12.11 11.63
N ALA A 261 -7.84 -10.98 11.47
CA ALA A 261 -7.68 -10.30 10.18
C ALA A 261 -7.12 -11.27 9.13
N SER A 262 -7.57 -11.12 7.90
CA SER A 262 -7.15 -11.90 6.75
C SER A 262 -7.13 -10.97 5.54
N ASP A 263 -6.04 -10.99 4.80
CA ASP A 263 -5.83 -10.17 3.60
C ASP A 263 -6.72 -10.62 2.42
N GLU A 264 -7.39 -11.79 2.56
CA GLU A 264 -8.32 -12.28 1.55
C GLU A 264 -9.70 -11.63 1.67
N ALA A 265 -10.27 -11.22 0.55
CA ALA A 265 -11.64 -10.73 0.48
C ALA A 265 -12.63 -11.78 1.03
N TYR A 266 -13.54 -11.39 1.92
CA TYR A 266 -14.47 -12.26 2.66
C TYR A 266 -15.19 -13.28 1.77
N LEU A 267 -15.61 -12.89 0.56
CA LEU A 267 -16.32 -13.78 -0.37
C LEU A 267 -15.41 -14.75 -1.14
N LYS A 268 -14.10 -14.49 -1.18
CA LYS A 268 -13.11 -15.38 -1.83
C LYS A 268 -12.55 -16.41 -0.85
N THR A 269 -12.58 -16.15 0.45
CA THR A 269 -12.03 -17.00 1.50
C THR A 269 -12.87 -18.27 1.69
N SER A 270 -12.23 -19.42 1.83
CA SER A 270 -12.93 -20.70 2.03
C SER A 270 -13.63 -20.76 3.38
N VAL A 271 -14.75 -21.49 3.47
CA VAL A 271 -15.53 -21.69 4.70
C VAL A 271 -14.65 -22.29 5.83
N PHE A 272 -13.71 -23.16 5.51
CA PHE A 272 -12.78 -23.74 6.49
C PHE A 272 -11.79 -22.72 7.03
N HIS A 273 -11.34 -21.79 6.20
CA HIS A 273 -10.45 -20.71 6.62
C HIS A 273 -11.18 -19.75 7.55
N HIS A 274 -12.40 -19.32 7.20
CA HIS A 274 -13.27 -18.55 8.08
C HIS A 274 -13.51 -19.22 9.43
N ALA A 275 -13.79 -20.53 9.44
CA ALA A 275 -13.96 -21.29 10.67
C ALA A 275 -12.69 -21.26 11.52
N ARG A 276 -11.52 -21.48 10.92
CA ARG A 276 -10.23 -21.47 11.61
C ARG A 276 -9.93 -20.10 12.24
N ASN A 277 -10.20 -19.00 11.55
CA ASN A 277 -9.97 -17.64 12.04
C ASN A 277 -10.91 -17.26 13.19
N ARG A 278 -12.08 -17.88 13.29
CA ARG A 278 -13.07 -17.67 14.37
C ARG A 278 -12.89 -18.59 15.59
N ILE A 279 -12.34 -19.78 15.42
CA ILE A 279 -12.19 -20.78 16.50
C ILE A 279 -11.46 -20.22 17.74
N PRO A 280 -10.33 -19.49 17.66
CA PRO A 280 -9.64 -18.97 18.83
C PRO A 280 -10.54 -18.06 19.67
N TRP A 281 -11.27 -17.16 19.06
CA TRP A 281 -12.19 -16.25 19.72
C TRP A 281 -13.38 -16.99 20.36
N LEU A 282 -13.95 -17.97 19.64
CA LEU A 282 -15.04 -18.79 20.15
C LEU A 282 -14.59 -19.59 21.39
N LEU A 283 -13.36 -20.09 21.41
CA LEU A 283 -12.80 -20.79 22.58
C LEU A 283 -12.64 -19.86 23.78
N ILE A 284 -12.16 -18.62 23.56
CA ILE A 284 -12.04 -17.62 24.63
C ILE A 284 -13.41 -17.27 25.19
N LEU A 285 -14.40 -17.03 24.31
CA LEU A 285 -15.78 -16.74 24.73
C LEU A 285 -16.41 -17.91 25.48
N MET A 286 -16.21 -19.15 25.00
CA MET A 286 -16.69 -20.36 25.67
C MET A 286 -16.06 -20.50 27.08
N PHE A 287 -14.77 -20.25 27.22
CA PHE A 287 -14.10 -20.29 28.51
C PHE A 287 -14.62 -19.20 29.45
N SER A 288 -14.77 -17.99 28.96
CA SER A 288 -15.36 -16.85 29.71
C SER A 288 -16.79 -17.16 30.14
N ALA A 289 -17.63 -17.68 29.24
CA ALA A 289 -19.00 -18.07 29.59
C ALA A 289 -19.05 -19.19 30.62
N THR A 290 -18.14 -20.17 30.55
CA THR A 290 -18.05 -21.26 31.52
C THR A 290 -17.65 -20.71 32.90
N LEU A 291 -16.67 -19.80 32.94
CA LEU A 291 -16.24 -19.16 34.22
C LEU A 291 -17.38 -18.35 34.83
N THR A 292 -18.07 -17.56 33.99
CA THR A 292 -19.25 -16.79 34.42
C THR A 292 -20.36 -17.73 34.98
N GLY A 293 -20.63 -18.83 34.28
CA GLY A 293 -21.60 -19.85 34.72
C GLY A 293 -21.23 -20.46 36.07
N MET A 294 -19.94 -20.76 36.32
CA MET A 294 -19.47 -21.26 37.63
C MET A 294 -19.67 -20.22 38.75
N ILE A 295 -19.39 -18.94 38.46
CA ILE A 295 -19.61 -17.87 39.46
C ILE A 295 -21.10 -17.73 39.76
N ILE A 296 -21.96 -17.71 38.78
CA ILE A 296 -23.42 -17.62 38.94
C ILE A 296 -23.93 -18.81 39.79
N SER A 297 -23.49 -20.02 39.44
CA SER A 297 -23.89 -21.23 40.16
C SER A 297 -23.44 -21.19 41.65
N HIS A 298 -22.25 -20.62 41.92
CA HIS A 298 -21.79 -20.45 43.31
C HIS A 298 -22.68 -19.53 44.14
N TYR A 299 -23.31 -18.54 43.51
CA TYR A 299 -24.21 -17.57 44.15
C TYR A 299 -25.70 -17.89 43.95
N GLU A 300 -26.06 -19.09 43.51
CA GLU A 300 -27.44 -19.51 43.23
C GLU A 300 -28.40 -19.27 44.43
N GLN A 301 -27.96 -19.48 45.65
CA GLN A 301 -28.78 -19.22 46.83
C GLN A 301 -29.12 -17.73 47.02
N ALA A 302 -28.26 -16.82 46.60
CA ALA A 302 -28.53 -15.38 46.61
C ALA A 302 -29.61 -14.98 45.61
N PHE A 303 -29.60 -15.61 44.44
CA PHE A 303 -30.63 -15.41 43.41
C PHE A 303 -31.99 -15.96 43.80
N ALA A 304 -32.02 -17.05 44.63
CA ALA A 304 -33.25 -17.60 45.17
C ALA A 304 -33.93 -16.63 46.19
N VAL A 305 -33.15 -15.81 46.90
CA VAL A 305 -33.65 -14.81 47.86
C VAL A 305 -34.19 -13.56 47.12
N VAL A 306 -33.59 -13.20 46.01
CA VAL A 306 -33.99 -12.02 45.20
C VAL A 306 -34.13 -12.43 43.72
N PRO A 307 -35.25 -13.08 43.34
CA PRO A 307 -35.45 -13.58 41.95
C PRO A 307 -35.33 -12.51 40.85
N MET A 308 -35.58 -11.26 41.21
CA MET A 308 -35.51 -10.13 40.27
C MET A 308 -34.10 -9.92 39.73
N LEU A 309 -33.03 -10.35 40.44
CA LEU A 309 -31.65 -10.25 39.96
C LEU A 309 -31.36 -11.11 38.73
N VAL A 310 -32.08 -12.21 38.53
CA VAL A 310 -31.96 -13.08 37.35
C VAL A 310 -32.28 -12.32 36.05
N SER A 311 -33.20 -11.35 36.12
CA SER A 311 -33.57 -10.53 34.96
C SER A 311 -32.47 -9.60 34.43
N PHE A 312 -31.43 -9.32 35.26
CA PHE A 312 -30.30 -8.48 34.88
C PHE A 312 -29.14 -9.27 34.25
N ILE A 313 -29.15 -10.61 34.36
CA ILE A 313 -28.06 -11.44 33.80
C ILE A 313 -27.88 -11.24 32.28
N PRO A 314 -28.96 -11.28 31.44
CA PRO A 314 -28.83 -11.02 30.00
C PRO A 314 -28.27 -9.62 29.70
N MET A 315 -28.71 -8.61 30.47
CA MET A 315 -28.24 -7.23 30.29
C MET A 315 -26.75 -7.08 30.59
N LEU A 316 -26.24 -7.77 31.62
CA LEU A 316 -24.81 -7.76 31.97
C LEU A 316 -23.96 -8.56 30.97
N MET A 317 -24.52 -9.59 30.35
CA MET A 317 -23.81 -10.39 29.35
C MET A 317 -23.70 -9.67 27.99
N ASP A 318 -24.63 -8.75 27.69
CA ASP A 318 -24.66 -8.01 26.42
C ASP A 318 -23.83 -6.71 26.46
N THR A 319 -23.39 -6.29 27.65
CA THR A 319 -22.63 -5.04 27.86
C THR A 319 -21.12 -5.29 28.15
N GLY A 320 -20.65 -6.53 28.07
CA GLY A 320 -19.27 -6.93 28.37
C GLY A 320 -18.38 -7.09 27.18
#